data_d79821943ed55cefcd7322f21b7864a8
#
_entry.id   d79821943ed55cefcd7322f21b7864a8
#
_cell.length_a   1.000
_cell.length_b   1.000
_cell.length_c   1.000
_cell.angle_alpha   90.00
_cell.angle_beta   90.00
_cell.angle_gamma   90.00
#
_symmetry.space_group_name_H-M   'P 1'
#
loop_
_entity.id
_entity.type
_entity.pdbx_description
1 polymer ?
#
loop_
_entity_poly.entity_id
_entity_poly.type
_entity_poly.pdbx_seq_one_letter_code
_entity_poly.pdbx_strand_id
1 'polypeptide(L)'
;MLRTITARRFGPLWSSVTTSKRTMSSGGAAKEPLVLTEEVGSKGVITLNRPKALNAINLDMVRMIYGAMKSWETSKSLVIVKSVGEKAFCAGGDVRAITESGNVDLAKSFFSTEYGLNALIGNYRPTYIAFIDGITMGGGVGLSVHGKYRIATERTMFAMPETAIGLFPDVGGGYFLPRLEGKLGLYLGLTGFRLKGRDVFKAGVATHYVESKNLPALEQQLLATTSSTEVEKVLERFSEKRDAGVEFVLEKQRKQIDQCFGAPTVEEILKRLEKDGSEWAQSTLKLLHKMSPTSLVVTQKQLELGAKMDLKTCLRMEYRLAVHHAIDSDFKEGVRALLIDRDQKPRWQPASLAEVDPARVEKFFGPLPDGSELVFEDDPASPTNKANL
;
A
#
# COMPACT_ATOMS: atom_id res chain seq x y z
N MET A 1 -58.51 -52.81 -22.39
CA MET A 1 -58.50 -51.60 -23.21
C MET A 1 -57.48 -50.63 -22.65
N LEU A 2 -56.28 -50.66 -23.23
CA LEU A 2 -55.19 -49.71 -22.86
C LEU A 2 -55.46 -48.36 -23.55
N ARG A 3 -55.36 -47.24 -22.81
CA ARG A 3 -55.23 -45.91 -23.37
C ARG A 3 -53.85 -45.33 -22.98
N THR A 4 -53.03 -45.21 -23.99
CA THR A 4 -51.72 -44.58 -24.01
C THR A 4 -51.85 -43.10 -23.78
N ILE A 5 -51.10 -42.53 -22.76
CA ILE A 5 -50.98 -41.12 -22.54
C ILE A 5 -49.61 -40.65 -23.08
N THR A 6 -49.66 -39.85 -24.13
CA THR A 6 -48.48 -39.23 -24.78
C THR A 6 -47.93 -38.07 -23.95
N ALA A 7 -46.65 -38.15 -23.54
CA ALA A 7 -45.94 -37.10 -22.91
C ALA A 7 -45.52 -36.01 -23.94
N ARG A 8 -45.94 -34.76 -23.69
CA ARG A 8 -45.48 -33.59 -24.46
C ARG A 8 -44.11 -33.15 -23.87
N ARG A 9 -43.08 -33.16 -24.71
CA ARG A 9 -41.79 -32.55 -24.45
C ARG A 9 -41.90 -31.03 -24.59
N PHE A 10 -41.54 -30.27 -23.56
CA PHE A 10 -41.24 -28.84 -23.63
C PHE A 10 -39.74 -28.68 -23.95
N GLY A 11 -39.44 -28.07 -25.11
CA GLY A 11 -38.08 -27.66 -25.46
C GLY A 11 -37.78 -26.25 -24.91
N PRO A 12 -36.54 -25.89 -24.67
CA PRO A 12 -36.20 -24.57 -24.16
C PRO A 12 -36.18 -23.53 -25.28
N LEU A 13 -36.90 -22.42 -25.03
CA LEU A 13 -36.83 -21.20 -25.83
C LEU A 13 -35.50 -20.49 -25.62
N TRP A 14 -34.61 -20.56 -26.58
CA TRP A 14 -33.45 -19.68 -26.69
C TRP A 14 -33.82 -18.53 -27.62
N SER A 15 -33.95 -17.31 -27.08
CA SER A 15 -34.07 -16.10 -27.88
C SER A 15 -32.72 -15.77 -28.50
N SER A 16 -32.68 -15.74 -29.81
CA SER A 16 -31.55 -15.35 -30.64
C SER A 16 -31.23 -13.86 -30.44
N VAL A 17 -30.08 -13.57 -29.79
CA VAL A 17 -29.46 -12.24 -29.83
C VAL A 17 -28.68 -12.13 -31.15
N THR A 18 -29.17 -11.30 -32.03
CA THR A 18 -28.51 -10.95 -33.31
C THR A 18 -27.25 -10.13 -33.04
N THR A 19 -26.09 -10.76 -33.15
CA THR A 19 -24.80 -10.10 -33.15
C THR A 19 -24.54 -9.43 -34.50
N SER A 20 -24.61 -8.11 -34.56
CA SER A 20 -24.16 -7.31 -35.70
C SER A 20 -22.66 -7.44 -35.84
N LYS A 21 -22.18 -8.14 -36.86
CA LYS A 21 -20.75 -8.19 -37.24
C LYS A 21 -20.36 -6.84 -37.85
N ARG A 22 -19.74 -5.99 -37.03
CA ARG A 22 -19.00 -4.83 -37.51
C ARG A 22 -17.63 -5.34 -37.95
N THR A 23 -17.33 -5.28 -39.22
CA THR A 23 -16.02 -5.54 -39.82
C THR A 23 -14.98 -4.60 -39.19
N MET A 24 -14.06 -5.13 -38.40
CA MET A 24 -12.95 -4.38 -37.84
C MET A 24 -11.79 -4.36 -38.85
N SER A 25 -11.38 -3.16 -39.22
CA SER A 25 -10.10 -2.89 -39.88
C SER A 25 -8.95 -3.29 -38.98
N SER A 26 -7.89 -3.85 -39.58
CA SER A 26 -6.61 -4.22 -38.97
C SER A 26 -5.97 -3.02 -38.27
N GLY A 27 -5.94 -3.02 -36.94
CA GLY A 27 -5.24 -2.04 -36.10
C GLY A 27 -4.86 -2.68 -34.80
N GLY A 28 -3.62 -2.54 -34.37
CA GLY A 28 -2.88 -3.11 -33.26
C GLY A 28 -3.72 -3.62 -32.06
N ALA A 29 -3.27 -4.71 -31.47
CA ALA A 29 -3.91 -5.30 -30.27
C ALA A 29 -4.12 -4.20 -29.23
N ALA A 30 -5.39 -3.94 -28.88
CA ALA A 30 -5.73 -2.99 -27.85
C ALA A 30 -5.01 -3.40 -26.56
N LYS A 31 -4.21 -2.49 -26.01
CA LYS A 31 -3.48 -2.73 -24.77
C LYS A 31 -4.49 -3.00 -23.65
N GLU A 32 -4.38 -4.13 -22.96
CA GLU A 32 -5.27 -4.45 -21.84
C GLU A 32 -5.24 -3.33 -20.80
N PRO A 33 -6.40 -2.97 -20.20
CA PRO A 33 -6.46 -1.94 -19.16
C PRO A 33 -5.57 -2.32 -17.96
N LEU A 34 -4.87 -1.33 -17.40
CA LEU A 34 -3.99 -1.53 -16.24
C LEU A 34 -4.77 -1.76 -14.94
N VAL A 35 -6.02 -1.34 -14.89
CA VAL A 35 -6.97 -1.53 -13.80
C VAL A 35 -8.29 -1.99 -14.41
N LEU A 36 -8.81 -3.09 -13.89
CA LEU A 36 -10.14 -3.59 -14.27
C LEU A 36 -11.14 -3.18 -13.19
N THR A 37 -12.32 -2.77 -13.60
CA THR A 37 -13.42 -2.42 -12.69
C THR A 37 -14.67 -3.23 -13.05
N GLU A 38 -15.30 -3.80 -12.03
CA GLU A 38 -16.53 -4.56 -12.17
C GLU A 38 -17.57 -4.06 -11.17
N GLU A 39 -18.82 -3.97 -11.60
CA GLU A 39 -19.96 -3.61 -10.76
C GLU A 39 -20.90 -4.79 -10.60
N VAL A 40 -21.12 -5.23 -9.38
CA VAL A 40 -22.04 -6.32 -9.02
C VAL A 40 -23.12 -5.75 -8.10
N GLY A 41 -24.20 -5.25 -8.69
CA GLY A 41 -25.25 -4.55 -7.95
C GLY A 41 -24.69 -3.34 -7.17
N SER A 42 -24.87 -3.34 -5.85
CA SER A 42 -24.34 -2.31 -4.94
C SER A 42 -22.88 -2.54 -4.54
N LYS A 43 -22.13 -3.39 -5.21
CA LYS A 43 -20.74 -3.70 -4.93
C LYS A 43 -19.84 -3.30 -6.08
N GLY A 44 -18.59 -2.94 -5.78
CA GLY A 44 -17.55 -2.68 -6.77
C GLY A 44 -16.36 -3.59 -6.55
N VAL A 45 -15.70 -4.01 -7.63
CA VAL A 45 -14.45 -4.76 -7.60
C VAL A 45 -13.42 -4.01 -8.46
N ILE A 46 -12.27 -3.71 -7.87
CA ILE A 46 -11.12 -3.12 -8.55
C ILE A 46 -10.03 -4.19 -8.60
N THR A 47 -9.53 -4.47 -9.80
CA THR A 47 -8.46 -5.45 -9.99
C THR A 47 -7.25 -4.80 -10.64
N LEU A 48 -6.11 -4.80 -9.94
CA LEU A 48 -4.83 -4.36 -10.50
C LEU A 48 -4.37 -5.35 -11.56
N ASN A 49 -4.10 -4.88 -12.78
CA ASN A 49 -3.82 -5.74 -13.94
C ASN A 49 -2.51 -5.37 -14.63
N ARG A 50 -1.42 -5.40 -13.86
CA ARG A 50 -0.05 -5.19 -14.35
C ARG A 50 0.92 -6.26 -13.82
N PRO A 51 0.60 -7.58 -13.95
CA PRO A 51 1.35 -8.66 -13.28
C PRO A 51 2.81 -8.76 -13.72
N LYS A 52 3.15 -8.36 -14.94
CA LYS A 52 4.53 -8.32 -15.45
C LYS A 52 5.43 -7.34 -14.69
N ALA A 53 4.85 -6.31 -14.10
CA ALA A 53 5.53 -5.35 -13.22
C ALA A 53 5.14 -5.54 -11.75
N LEU A 54 4.76 -6.76 -11.33
CA LEU A 54 4.32 -7.05 -9.96
C LEU A 54 3.21 -6.12 -9.46
N ASN A 55 2.33 -5.69 -10.35
CA ASN A 55 1.25 -4.73 -10.10
C ASN A 55 1.73 -3.40 -9.48
N ALA A 56 3.01 -3.02 -9.70
CA ALA A 56 3.49 -1.70 -9.29
C ALA A 56 2.63 -0.60 -9.90
N ILE A 57 2.20 0.36 -9.06
CA ILE A 57 1.28 1.41 -9.48
C ILE A 57 2.02 2.58 -10.13
N ASN A 58 1.46 3.05 -11.23
CA ASN A 58 1.86 4.29 -11.89
C ASN A 58 0.74 5.34 -11.81
N LEU A 59 1.02 6.55 -12.27
CA LEU A 59 0.08 7.66 -12.21
C LEU A 59 -1.27 7.35 -12.88
N ASP A 60 -1.25 6.64 -14.01
CA ASP A 60 -2.49 6.27 -14.72
C ASP A 60 -3.34 5.30 -13.90
N MET A 61 -2.71 4.29 -13.29
CA MET A 61 -3.42 3.37 -12.39
C MET A 61 -4.02 4.09 -11.19
N VAL A 62 -3.27 5.00 -10.56
CA VAL A 62 -3.78 5.80 -9.44
C VAL A 62 -5.01 6.61 -9.85
N ARG A 63 -4.96 7.29 -11.00
CA ARG A 63 -6.09 8.05 -11.54
C ARG A 63 -7.30 7.18 -11.86
N MET A 64 -7.07 5.99 -12.44
CA MET A 64 -8.16 5.04 -12.75
C MET A 64 -8.85 4.55 -11.47
N ILE A 65 -8.06 4.16 -10.45
CA ILE A 65 -8.59 3.70 -9.16
C ILE A 65 -9.36 4.83 -8.47
N TYR A 66 -8.76 6.03 -8.39
CA TYR A 66 -9.38 7.21 -7.78
C TYR A 66 -10.72 7.55 -8.45
N GLY A 67 -10.75 7.61 -9.79
CA GLY A 67 -11.96 7.89 -10.56
C GLY A 67 -13.07 6.86 -10.33
N ALA A 68 -12.73 5.56 -10.33
CA ALA A 68 -13.69 4.50 -10.02
C ALA A 68 -14.25 4.64 -8.61
N MET A 69 -13.39 4.83 -7.59
CA MET A 69 -13.81 5.00 -6.20
C MET A 69 -14.69 6.23 -6.02
N LYS A 70 -14.36 7.37 -6.64
CA LYS A 70 -15.18 8.59 -6.57
C LYS A 70 -16.57 8.38 -7.19
N SER A 71 -16.65 7.72 -8.35
CA SER A 71 -17.94 7.43 -8.99
C SER A 71 -18.81 6.47 -8.16
N TRP A 72 -18.20 5.66 -7.30
CA TRP A 72 -18.87 4.68 -6.45
C TRP A 72 -19.17 5.14 -5.03
N GLU A 73 -18.65 6.28 -4.62
CA GLU A 73 -18.67 6.75 -3.23
C GLU A 73 -20.09 6.81 -2.63
N THR A 74 -21.10 7.13 -3.45
CA THR A 74 -22.51 7.20 -3.03
C THR A 74 -23.39 6.06 -3.54
N SER A 75 -22.91 5.29 -4.52
CA SER A 75 -23.70 4.26 -5.20
C SER A 75 -23.37 2.84 -4.74
N LYS A 76 -22.21 2.62 -4.18
CA LYS A 76 -21.78 1.30 -3.67
C LYS A 76 -21.79 1.25 -2.14
N SER A 77 -22.03 0.06 -1.61
CA SER A 77 -21.96 -0.23 -0.16
C SER A 77 -20.66 -0.92 0.24
N LEU A 78 -19.99 -1.56 -0.73
CA LEU A 78 -18.74 -2.28 -0.52
C LEU A 78 -17.89 -2.22 -1.79
N VAL A 79 -16.57 -2.07 -1.61
CA VAL A 79 -15.56 -2.15 -2.69
C VAL A 79 -14.46 -3.12 -2.27
N ILE A 80 -14.20 -4.10 -3.15
CA ILE A 80 -13.08 -5.04 -3.01
C ILE A 80 -11.96 -4.59 -3.94
N VAL A 81 -10.73 -4.53 -3.43
CA VAL A 81 -9.53 -4.31 -4.24
C VAL A 81 -8.65 -5.56 -4.19
N LYS A 82 -8.28 -6.06 -5.36
CA LYS A 82 -7.46 -7.26 -5.55
C LYS A 82 -6.51 -7.09 -6.73
N SER A 83 -5.76 -8.11 -7.06
CA SER A 83 -4.82 -8.07 -8.19
C SER A 83 -4.86 -9.33 -9.04
N VAL A 84 -4.41 -9.22 -10.28
CA VAL A 84 -4.16 -10.36 -11.17
C VAL A 84 -2.80 -10.96 -10.84
N GLY A 85 -2.72 -12.29 -10.86
CA GLY A 85 -1.52 -13.06 -10.62
C GLY A 85 -1.31 -13.40 -9.13
N GLU A 86 -0.39 -14.34 -8.88
CA GLU A 86 -0.19 -14.90 -7.53
C GLU A 86 1.06 -14.34 -6.83
N LYS A 87 1.89 -13.55 -7.54
CA LYS A 87 3.17 -13.06 -7.02
C LYS A 87 3.05 -11.82 -6.17
N ALA A 88 2.19 -10.89 -6.57
CA ALA A 88 2.10 -9.60 -5.90
C ALA A 88 0.68 -9.05 -5.95
N PHE A 89 0.23 -8.56 -4.81
CA PHE A 89 -0.89 -7.61 -4.78
C PHE A 89 -0.44 -6.30 -5.44
N CYS A 90 0.59 -5.66 -4.89
CA CYS A 90 1.24 -4.49 -5.47
C CYS A 90 2.63 -4.31 -4.83
N ALA A 91 3.68 -4.29 -5.65
CA ALA A 91 5.06 -4.22 -5.18
C ALA A 91 5.57 -2.77 -4.96
N GLY A 92 4.68 -1.78 -4.91
CA GLY A 92 5.01 -0.37 -4.67
C GLY A 92 4.65 0.56 -5.82
N GLY A 93 5.09 1.81 -5.74
CA GLY A 93 5.02 2.79 -6.82
C GLY A 93 6.05 2.50 -7.93
N ASP A 94 5.77 2.94 -9.16
CA ASP A 94 6.72 2.89 -10.27
C ASP A 94 7.77 4.01 -10.15
N VAL A 95 8.58 3.92 -9.08
CA VAL A 95 9.59 4.93 -8.72
C VAL A 95 10.70 5.09 -9.75
N ARG A 96 10.92 4.08 -10.63
CA ARG A 96 11.90 4.18 -11.72
C ARG A 96 11.53 5.31 -12.68
N ALA A 97 10.28 5.37 -13.12
CA ALA A 97 9.80 6.42 -14.01
C ALA A 97 9.99 7.82 -13.40
N ILE A 98 9.81 7.96 -12.08
CA ILE A 98 9.99 9.22 -11.36
C ILE A 98 11.46 9.63 -11.35
N THR A 99 12.36 8.72 -10.94
CA THR A 99 13.78 9.03 -10.76
C THR A 99 14.55 9.14 -12.09
N GLU A 100 14.22 8.32 -13.10
CA GLU A 100 14.83 8.38 -14.44
C GLU A 100 14.43 9.66 -15.19
N SER A 101 13.21 10.17 -14.98
CA SER A 101 12.76 11.41 -15.64
C SER A 101 13.52 12.63 -15.17
N GLY A 102 13.99 12.66 -13.92
CA GLY A 102 14.55 13.85 -13.28
C GLY A 102 13.56 15.03 -13.19
N ASN A 103 12.28 14.80 -13.46
CA ASN A 103 11.24 15.81 -13.51
C ASN A 103 10.51 15.89 -12.16
N VAL A 104 10.75 16.97 -11.42
CA VAL A 104 10.14 17.22 -10.12
C VAL A 104 8.62 17.39 -10.22
N ASP A 105 8.10 17.95 -11.32
CA ASP A 105 6.66 18.11 -11.50
C ASP A 105 5.96 16.76 -11.70
N LEU A 106 6.64 15.80 -12.35
CA LEU A 106 6.13 14.43 -12.43
C LEU A 106 6.07 13.79 -11.03
N ALA A 107 7.13 13.97 -10.21
CA ALA A 107 7.15 13.47 -8.83
C ALA A 107 6.02 14.10 -8.01
N LYS A 108 5.85 15.43 -8.07
CA LYS A 108 4.76 16.14 -7.40
C LYS A 108 3.39 15.61 -7.82
N SER A 109 3.17 15.46 -9.14
CA SER A 109 1.92 14.95 -9.68
C SER A 109 1.64 13.51 -9.24
N PHE A 110 2.66 12.65 -9.21
CA PHE A 110 2.53 11.28 -8.75
C PHE A 110 2.16 11.23 -7.27
N PHE A 111 2.99 11.80 -6.40
CA PHE A 111 2.79 11.74 -4.95
C PHE A 111 1.49 12.45 -4.51
N SER A 112 1.15 13.59 -5.10
CA SER A 112 -0.11 14.27 -4.76
C SER A 112 -1.34 13.42 -5.13
N THR A 113 -1.32 12.76 -6.29
CA THR A 113 -2.43 11.92 -6.74
C THR A 113 -2.53 10.64 -5.91
N GLU A 114 -1.39 10.00 -5.62
CA GLU A 114 -1.33 8.78 -4.80
C GLU A 114 -1.78 9.06 -3.36
N TYR A 115 -1.31 10.13 -2.74
CA TYR A 115 -1.71 10.48 -1.37
C TYR A 115 -3.16 10.98 -1.30
N GLY A 116 -3.67 11.59 -2.38
CA GLY A 116 -5.10 11.84 -2.55
C GLY A 116 -5.92 10.56 -2.52
N LEU A 117 -5.45 9.51 -3.21
CA LEU A 117 -6.08 8.19 -3.18
C LEU A 117 -6.00 7.56 -1.79
N ASN A 118 -4.86 7.65 -1.10
CA ASN A 118 -4.72 7.12 0.26
C ASN A 118 -5.68 7.80 1.25
N ALA A 119 -5.83 9.13 1.14
CA ALA A 119 -6.81 9.89 1.93
C ALA A 119 -8.26 9.46 1.63
N LEU A 120 -8.59 9.25 0.35
CA LEU A 120 -9.91 8.77 -0.08
C LEU A 120 -10.18 7.38 0.52
N ILE A 121 -9.23 6.44 0.46
CA ILE A 121 -9.37 5.09 1.04
C ILE A 121 -9.64 5.19 2.55
N GLY A 122 -8.90 6.04 3.26
CA GLY A 122 -9.04 6.21 4.72
C GLY A 122 -10.37 6.79 5.18
N ASN A 123 -11.04 7.55 4.32
CA ASN A 123 -12.35 8.18 4.60
C ASN A 123 -13.48 7.64 3.72
N TYR A 124 -13.28 6.50 3.08
CA TYR A 124 -14.21 5.99 2.07
C TYR A 124 -15.53 5.54 2.70
N ARG A 125 -16.65 6.06 2.21
CA ARG A 125 -18.00 5.73 2.71
C ARG A 125 -18.38 4.26 2.53
N PRO A 126 -18.19 3.64 1.33
CA PRO A 126 -18.38 2.21 1.17
C PRO A 126 -17.37 1.41 2.01
N THR A 127 -17.75 0.22 2.45
CA THR A 127 -16.82 -0.70 3.10
C THR A 127 -15.71 -1.08 2.12
N TYR A 128 -14.46 -0.70 2.42
CA TYR A 128 -13.29 -1.00 1.61
C TYR A 128 -12.57 -2.25 2.14
N ILE A 129 -12.34 -3.21 1.25
CA ILE A 129 -11.67 -4.49 1.56
C ILE A 129 -10.53 -4.70 0.57
N ALA A 130 -9.29 -4.82 1.06
CA ALA A 130 -8.14 -5.16 0.25
C ALA A 130 -7.74 -6.62 0.42
N PHE A 131 -7.67 -7.40 -0.66
CA PHE A 131 -7.10 -8.74 -0.68
C PHE A 131 -5.61 -8.63 -0.97
N ILE A 132 -4.79 -8.55 0.08
CA ILE A 132 -3.34 -8.36 -0.03
C ILE A 132 -2.62 -9.70 -0.26
N ASP A 133 -2.97 -10.39 -1.33
CA ASP A 133 -2.47 -11.70 -1.68
C ASP A 133 -1.17 -11.60 -2.50
N GLY A 134 -0.04 -11.91 -1.91
CA GLY A 134 1.30 -11.78 -2.48
C GLY A 134 2.09 -10.57 -1.94
N ILE A 135 3.09 -10.10 -2.70
CA ILE A 135 3.93 -8.96 -2.33
C ILE A 135 3.07 -7.70 -2.20
N THR A 136 3.19 -7.03 -1.05
CA THR A 136 2.47 -5.81 -0.68
C THR A 136 3.48 -4.85 -0.06
N MET A 137 3.99 -3.89 -0.83
CA MET A 137 5.06 -2.97 -0.42
C MET A 137 4.75 -1.54 -0.87
N GLY A 138 5.27 -0.54 -0.16
CA GLY A 138 5.15 0.88 -0.52
C GLY A 138 3.73 1.28 -0.95
N GLY A 139 3.54 1.77 -2.19
CA GLY A 139 2.22 2.11 -2.73
C GLY A 139 1.17 1.00 -2.60
N GLY A 140 1.57 -0.29 -2.60
CA GLY A 140 0.66 -1.41 -2.32
C GLY A 140 0.16 -1.42 -0.88
N VAL A 141 0.99 -0.99 0.06
CA VAL A 141 0.58 -0.76 1.45
C VAL A 141 -0.42 0.39 1.50
N GLY A 142 -0.15 1.51 0.82
CA GLY A 142 -1.06 2.64 0.72
C GLY A 142 -2.43 2.29 0.15
N LEU A 143 -2.49 1.39 -0.83
CA LEU A 143 -3.75 0.87 -1.38
C LEU A 143 -4.53 -0.03 -0.40
N SER A 144 -3.91 -0.48 0.68
CA SER A 144 -4.54 -1.46 1.58
C SER A 144 -4.75 -0.96 3.00
N VAL A 145 -3.72 -0.35 3.61
CA VAL A 145 -3.63 -0.17 5.06
C VAL A 145 -4.67 0.78 5.63
N HIS A 146 -5.15 1.73 4.85
CA HIS A 146 -6.15 2.72 5.27
C HIS A 146 -7.60 2.24 5.12
N GLY A 147 -7.82 1.14 4.38
CA GLY A 147 -9.15 0.54 4.23
C GLY A 147 -9.64 -0.14 5.50
N LYS A 148 -10.97 -0.35 5.60
CA LYS A 148 -11.57 -0.97 6.80
C LYS A 148 -11.05 -2.39 7.04
N TYR A 149 -10.90 -3.20 5.98
CA TYR A 149 -10.43 -4.58 6.08
C TYR A 149 -9.27 -4.88 5.13
N ARG A 150 -8.28 -5.61 5.61
CA ARG A 150 -7.12 -6.12 4.88
C ARG A 150 -7.00 -7.61 5.12
N ILE A 151 -7.13 -8.38 4.04
CA ILE A 151 -7.14 -9.83 4.09
C ILE A 151 -5.78 -10.33 3.62
N ALA A 152 -4.96 -10.80 4.56
CA ALA A 152 -3.69 -11.45 4.26
C ALA A 152 -3.89 -12.94 3.95
N THR A 153 -2.97 -13.50 3.19
CA THR A 153 -2.90 -14.94 2.89
C THR A 153 -1.52 -15.49 3.24
N GLU A 154 -1.31 -16.79 3.08
CA GLU A 154 0.01 -17.42 3.21
C GLU A 154 1.05 -16.86 2.21
N ARG A 155 0.58 -16.27 1.09
CA ARG A 155 1.42 -15.66 0.07
C ARG A 155 1.78 -14.20 0.37
N THR A 156 1.07 -13.57 1.29
CA THR A 156 1.30 -12.15 1.63
C THR A 156 2.74 -11.94 2.12
N MET A 157 3.41 -10.94 1.53
CA MET A 157 4.69 -10.42 2.00
C MET A 157 4.58 -8.90 2.13
N PHE A 158 4.51 -8.42 3.36
CA PHE A 158 4.46 -7.00 3.68
C PHE A 158 5.84 -6.47 3.99
N ALA A 159 6.19 -5.29 3.47
CA ALA A 159 7.33 -4.49 3.91
C ALA A 159 7.17 -3.02 3.50
N MET A 160 7.89 -2.13 4.22
CA MET A 160 8.15 -0.73 3.87
C MET A 160 9.67 -0.54 3.72
N PRO A 161 10.25 -0.90 2.54
CA PRO A 161 11.71 -0.96 2.35
C PRO A 161 12.30 0.37 1.84
N GLU A 162 11.60 1.50 2.00
CA GLU A 162 11.89 2.79 1.38
C GLU A 162 13.24 3.36 1.80
N THR A 163 13.69 3.13 3.04
CA THR A 163 15.01 3.57 3.53
C THR A 163 16.17 2.98 2.72
N ALA A 164 15.98 1.79 2.14
CA ALA A 164 16.97 1.14 1.28
C ALA A 164 17.09 1.78 -0.11
N ILE A 165 16.11 2.57 -0.53
CA ILE A 165 16.13 3.31 -1.80
C ILE A 165 16.26 4.81 -1.61
N GLY A 166 16.68 5.28 -0.42
CA GLY A 166 16.86 6.69 -0.16
C GLY A 166 15.57 7.49 -0.09
N LEU A 167 14.45 6.83 0.27
CA LEU A 167 13.14 7.40 0.54
C LEU A 167 12.79 7.15 2.02
N PHE A 168 11.58 7.31 2.41
CA PHE A 168 11.01 7.02 3.73
C PHE A 168 9.72 6.22 3.56
N PRO A 169 9.23 5.47 4.57
CA PRO A 169 7.93 4.80 4.54
C PRO A 169 6.80 5.82 4.37
N ASP A 170 6.39 6.07 3.13
CA ASP A 170 5.37 7.03 2.74
C ASP A 170 3.95 6.43 2.72
N VAL A 171 3.04 6.94 1.92
CA VAL A 171 1.65 6.51 1.72
C VAL A 171 0.84 6.38 3.02
N GLY A 172 1.11 7.25 3.99
CA GLY A 172 0.54 7.19 5.33
C GLY A 172 1.33 6.28 6.29
N GLY A 173 2.58 5.95 5.97
CA GLY A 173 3.49 5.20 6.84
C GLY A 173 3.67 5.84 8.19
N GLY A 174 3.83 7.17 8.23
CA GLY A 174 3.89 7.96 9.47
C GLY A 174 2.60 7.90 10.30
N TYR A 175 1.47 7.56 9.67
CA TYR A 175 0.21 7.38 10.38
C TYR A 175 0.04 5.97 10.92
N PHE A 176 0.20 4.92 10.10
CA PHE A 176 -0.15 3.57 10.54
C PHE A 176 0.96 2.85 11.31
N LEU A 177 2.25 3.04 10.95
CA LEU A 177 3.36 2.35 11.60
C LEU A 177 3.46 2.65 13.11
N PRO A 178 3.39 3.92 13.57
CA PRO A 178 3.48 4.19 15.01
C PRO A 178 2.25 3.74 15.80
N ARG A 179 1.19 3.27 15.14
CA ARG A 179 -0.01 2.68 15.75
C ARG A 179 0.04 1.17 15.91
N LEU A 180 1.10 0.53 15.40
CA LEU A 180 1.42 -0.86 15.71
C LEU A 180 1.92 -0.97 17.16
N GLU A 181 1.81 -2.17 17.75
CA GLU A 181 2.16 -2.42 19.14
C GLU A 181 3.64 -2.12 19.44
N GLY A 182 3.91 -1.43 20.53
CA GLY A 182 5.26 -1.09 20.98
C GLY A 182 6.05 -0.26 19.98
N LYS A 183 7.29 -0.66 19.70
CA LYS A 183 8.17 -0.04 18.71
C LYS A 183 8.27 -0.83 17.41
N LEU A 184 7.35 -1.78 17.21
CA LEU A 184 7.34 -2.61 15.99
C LEU A 184 7.28 -1.76 14.72
N GLY A 185 6.44 -0.73 14.69
CA GLY A 185 6.32 0.13 13.52
C GLY A 185 7.61 0.85 13.15
N LEU A 186 8.34 1.38 14.13
CA LEU A 186 9.63 2.02 13.89
C LEU A 186 10.66 1.00 13.40
N TYR A 187 10.69 -0.20 14.01
CA TYR A 187 11.56 -1.29 13.54
C TYR A 187 11.27 -1.64 12.08
N LEU A 188 10.01 -1.84 11.71
CA LEU A 188 9.60 -2.16 10.33
C LEU A 188 9.96 -1.03 9.35
N GLY A 189 9.72 0.22 9.74
CA GLY A 189 9.98 1.39 8.90
C GLY A 189 11.46 1.66 8.65
N LEU A 190 12.32 1.48 9.67
CA LEU A 190 13.75 1.71 9.53
C LEU A 190 14.47 0.55 8.82
N THR A 191 14.03 -0.69 9.06
CA THR A 191 14.72 -1.89 8.56
C THR A 191 14.17 -2.42 7.24
N GLY A 192 12.93 -2.07 6.89
CA GLY A 192 12.22 -2.71 5.79
C GLY A 192 11.99 -4.20 6.01
N PHE A 193 11.91 -4.65 7.28
CA PHE A 193 11.72 -6.07 7.62
C PHE A 193 10.48 -6.64 6.94
N ARG A 194 10.60 -7.85 6.39
CA ARG A 194 9.54 -8.51 5.62
C ARG A 194 8.73 -9.44 6.49
N LEU A 195 7.51 -9.02 6.82
CA LEU A 195 6.51 -9.91 7.44
C LEU A 195 5.86 -10.78 6.38
N LYS A 196 5.61 -12.05 6.70
CA LYS A 196 5.04 -13.02 5.75
C LYS A 196 3.82 -13.71 6.33
N GLY A 197 2.84 -13.94 5.48
CA GLY A 197 1.69 -14.76 5.82
C GLY A 197 0.99 -14.31 7.11
N ARG A 198 0.85 -15.23 8.05
CA ARG A 198 0.23 -14.99 9.36
C ARG A 198 0.90 -13.91 10.19
N ASP A 199 2.20 -13.67 9.99
CA ASP A 199 2.89 -12.60 10.72
C ASP A 199 2.39 -11.21 10.36
N VAL A 200 1.90 -11.00 9.13
CA VAL A 200 1.27 -9.74 8.73
C VAL A 200 -0.01 -9.48 9.53
N PHE A 201 -0.77 -10.53 9.79
CA PHE A 201 -1.97 -10.48 10.63
C PHE A 201 -1.62 -10.33 12.11
N LYS A 202 -0.63 -11.09 12.62
CA LYS A 202 -0.20 -11.01 14.02
C LYS A 202 0.41 -9.66 14.39
N ALA A 203 1.13 -9.04 13.46
CA ALA A 203 1.66 -7.69 13.62
C ALA A 203 0.59 -6.59 13.67
N GLY A 204 -0.66 -6.90 13.30
CA GLY A 204 -1.75 -5.90 13.24
C GLY A 204 -1.80 -5.13 11.92
N VAL A 205 -0.94 -5.41 10.96
CA VAL A 205 -0.98 -4.82 9.62
C VAL A 205 -2.22 -5.31 8.86
N ALA A 206 -2.43 -6.63 8.79
CA ALA A 206 -3.68 -7.17 8.29
C ALA A 206 -4.74 -7.28 9.39
N THR A 207 -6.01 -7.17 9.03
CA THR A 207 -7.16 -7.34 9.94
C THR A 207 -7.64 -8.78 10.01
N HIS A 208 -7.44 -9.53 8.94
CA HIS A 208 -7.88 -10.93 8.79
C HIS A 208 -6.81 -11.73 8.06
N TYR A 209 -6.81 -13.03 8.29
CA TYR A 209 -6.00 -14.00 7.57
C TYR A 209 -6.89 -15.08 6.99
N VAL A 210 -6.79 -15.30 5.68
CA VAL A 210 -7.56 -16.32 4.95
C VAL A 210 -6.62 -17.02 3.99
N GLU A 211 -6.62 -18.35 3.95
CA GLU A 211 -5.83 -19.08 2.96
C GLU A 211 -6.23 -18.71 1.54
N SER A 212 -5.27 -18.49 0.66
CA SER A 212 -5.48 -17.96 -0.71
C SER A 212 -6.48 -18.79 -1.53
N LYS A 213 -6.52 -20.11 -1.32
CA LYS A 213 -7.49 -21.01 -1.96
C LYS A 213 -8.95 -20.66 -1.65
N ASN A 214 -9.20 -19.98 -0.52
CA ASN A 214 -10.54 -19.61 -0.06
C ASN A 214 -10.95 -18.20 -0.52
N LEU A 215 -10.04 -17.40 -1.10
CA LEU A 215 -10.36 -16.04 -1.56
C LEU A 215 -11.51 -15.98 -2.58
N PRO A 216 -11.61 -16.87 -3.57
CA PRO A 216 -12.74 -16.84 -4.51
C PRO A 216 -14.09 -17.05 -3.81
N ALA A 217 -14.17 -17.96 -2.86
CA ALA A 217 -15.39 -18.22 -2.09
C ALA A 217 -15.71 -17.05 -1.14
N LEU A 218 -14.69 -16.45 -0.53
CA LEU A 218 -14.84 -15.25 0.30
C LEU A 218 -15.38 -14.08 -0.54
N GLU A 219 -14.79 -13.81 -1.69
CA GLU A 219 -15.24 -12.75 -2.60
C GLU A 219 -16.71 -12.95 -3.00
N GLN A 220 -17.08 -14.14 -3.44
CA GLN A 220 -18.46 -14.46 -3.80
C GLN A 220 -19.45 -14.18 -2.66
N GLN A 221 -19.09 -14.55 -1.42
CA GLN A 221 -19.96 -14.32 -0.27
C GLN A 221 -20.01 -12.86 0.14
N LEU A 222 -18.90 -12.11 0.05
CA LEU A 222 -18.89 -10.67 0.30
C LEU A 222 -19.75 -9.91 -0.71
N LEU A 223 -19.71 -10.29 -1.99
CA LEU A 223 -20.53 -9.68 -3.04
C LEU A 223 -22.03 -9.96 -2.85
N ALA A 224 -22.41 -11.04 -2.17
CA ALA A 224 -23.78 -11.39 -1.85
C ALA A 224 -24.35 -10.71 -0.58
N THR A 225 -23.50 -10.04 0.24
CA THR A 225 -23.93 -9.39 1.49
C THR A 225 -24.88 -8.22 1.22
N THR A 226 -25.78 -7.96 2.16
CA THR A 226 -26.74 -6.84 2.08
C THR A 226 -26.50 -5.76 3.14
N SER A 227 -25.67 -6.05 4.16
CA SER A 227 -25.36 -5.14 5.27
C SER A 227 -23.90 -5.24 5.72
N SER A 228 -23.40 -4.21 6.43
CA SER A 228 -22.08 -4.21 7.03
C SER A 228 -21.89 -5.32 8.08
N THR A 229 -22.95 -5.64 8.83
CA THR A 229 -22.95 -6.73 9.82
C THR A 229 -22.79 -8.10 9.15
N GLU A 230 -23.36 -8.30 7.96
CA GLU A 230 -23.15 -9.52 7.19
C GLU A 230 -21.69 -9.62 6.67
N VAL A 231 -21.11 -8.50 6.24
CA VAL A 231 -19.68 -8.44 5.86
C VAL A 231 -18.80 -8.93 7.01
N GLU A 232 -19.02 -8.42 8.23
CA GLU A 232 -18.27 -8.83 9.41
C GLU A 232 -18.40 -10.33 9.69
N LYS A 233 -19.63 -10.86 9.69
CA LYS A 233 -19.89 -12.30 9.89
C LYS A 233 -19.23 -13.18 8.81
N VAL A 234 -19.21 -12.73 7.56
CA VAL A 234 -18.53 -13.44 6.47
C VAL A 234 -17.03 -13.45 6.73
N LEU A 235 -16.43 -12.30 7.04
CA LEU A 235 -15.00 -12.20 7.33
C LEU A 235 -14.59 -13.07 8.53
N GLU A 236 -15.32 -13.01 9.63
CA GLU A 236 -15.07 -13.84 10.82
C GLU A 236 -15.12 -15.35 10.54
N ARG A 237 -16.06 -15.78 9.69
CA ARG A 237 -16.20 -17.21 9.33
C ARG A 237 -15.03 -17.72 8.48
N PHE A 238 -14.47 -16.89 7.61
CA PHE A 238 -13.36 -17.27 6.75
C PHE A 238 -11.99 -17.07 7.40
N SER A 239 -11.88 -16.14 8.33
CA SER A 239 -10.59 -15.77 8.95
C SER A 239 -10.18 -16.75 10.04
N GLU A 240 -8.89 -17.06 10.06
CA GLU A 240 -8.30 -17.71 11.22
C GLU A 240 -8.32 -16.74 12.44
N LYS A 241 -8.30 -17.32 13.64
CA LYS A 241 -8.11 -16.54 14.87
C LYS A 241 -6.66 -16.10 14.98
N ARG A 242 -6.44 -14.88 15.51
CA ARG A 242 -5.10 -14.28 15.62
C ARG A 242 -4.15 -15.07 16.52
N ASP A 243 -4.67 -15.73 17.54
CA ASP A 243 -3.95 -16.57 18.50
C ASP A 243 -3.81 -18.03 18.08
N ALA A 244 -4.28 -18.41 16.88
CA ALA A 244 -4.16 -19.76 16.37
C ALA A 244 -2.68 -20.18 16.25
N GLY A 245 -2.25 -21.06 17.12
CA GLY A 245 -1.15 -22.02 17.16
C GLY A 245 0.25 -21.68 16.63
N VAL A 246 0.44 -20.64 15.81
CA VAL A 246 1.75 -20.28 15.25
C VAL A 246 2.31 -19.06 15.99
N GLU A 247 3.51 -19.20 16.55
CA GLU A 247 4.20 -18.06 17.21
C GLU A 247 4.52 -16.96 16.18
N PHE A 248 4.40 -15.68 16.58
CA PHE A 248 4.79 -14.55 15.75
C PHE A 248 6.32 -14.56 15.55
N VAL A 249 6.76 -14.34 14.31
CA VAL A 249 8.19 -14.43 13.96
C VAL A 249 9.11 -13.54 14.82
N LEU A 250 8.62 -12.42 15.28
CA LEU A 250 9.34 -11.46 16.13
C LEU A 250 8.95 -11.54 17.62
N GLU A 251 8.22 -12.58 18.04
CA GLU A 251 7.73 -12.65 19.43
C GLU A 251 8.86 -12.60 20.45
N LYS A 252 9.92 -13.37 20.20
CA LYS A 252 11.11 -13.39 21.07
C LYS A 252 11.87 -12.07 21.09
N GLN A 253 11.78 -11.30 20.02
CA GLN A 253 12.48 -10.02 19.86
C GLN A 253 11.66 -8.81 20.31
N ARG A 254 10.37 -8.95 20.64
CA ARG A 254 9.51 -7.81 21.01
C ARG A 254 10.14 -6.89 22.05
N LYS A 255 10.62 -7.46 23.17
CA LYS A 255 11.28 -6.69 24.24
C LYS A 255 12.54 -5.98 23.76
N GLN A 256 13.37 -6.65 22.95
CA GLN A 256 14.58 -6.08 22.39
C GLN A 256 14.24 -4.95 21.40
N ILE A 257 13.22 -5.13 20.55
CA ILE A 257 12.69 -4.11 19.66
C ILE A 257 12.27 -2.87 20.46
N ASP A 258 11.46 -3.05 21.50
CA ASP A 258 10.98 -1.94 22.34
C ASP A 258 12.12 -1.21 23.05
N GLN A 259 13.11 -1.94 23.56
CA GLN A 259 14.29 -1.38 24.23
C GLN A 259 15.20 -0.62 23.27
N CYS A 260 15.54 -1.21 22.12
CA CYS A 260 16.46 -0.59 21.18
C CYS A 260 15.80 0.54 20.39
N PHE A 261 14.65 0.29 19.82
CA PHE A 261 13.93 1.26 18.99
C PHE A 261 13.09 2.27 19.80
N GLY A 262 13.04 2.14 21.11
CA GLY A 262 12.54 3.16 22.04
C GLY A 262 13.51 4.31 22.28
N ALA A 263 14.68 4.33 21.63
CA ALA A 263 15.66 5.38 21.71
C ALA A 263 15.18 6.69 21.02
N PRO A 264 15.66 7.87 21.51
CA PRO A 264 15.23 9.16 20.97
C PRO A 264 15.83 9.49 19.59
N THR A 265 16.96 8.89 19.22
CA THR A 265 17.65 9.14 17.94
C THR A 265 18.12 7.83 17.31
N VAL A 266 18.36 7.86 15.98
CA VAL A 266 18.88 6.70 15.24
C VAL A 266 20.25 6.29 15.78
N GLU A 267 21.12 7.24 16.11
CA GLU A 267 22.44 6.98 16.69
C GLU A 267 22.33 6.22 18.01
N GLU A 268 21.36 6.59 18.83
CA GLU A 268 21.11 5.91 20.10
C GLU A 268 20.50 4.52 19.89
N ILE A 269 19.67 4.33 18.84
CA ILE A 269 19.21 3.00 18.41
C ILE A 269 20.40 2.11 18.08
N LEU A 270 21.36 2.59 17.28
CA LEU A 270 22.54 1.82 16.90
C LEU A 270 23.38 1.44 18.15
N LYS A 271 23.64 2.39 19.08
CA LYS A 271 24.36 2.13 20.33
C LYS A 271 23.64 1.08 21.19
N ARG A 272 22.31 1.10 21.26
CA ARG A 272 21.56 0.09 22.02
C ARG A 272 21.64 -1.28 21.37
N LEU A 273 21.60 -1.37 20.03
CA LEU A 273 21.81 -2.61 19.30
C LEU A 273 23.23 -3.16 19.49
N GLU A 274 24.26 -2.29 19.45
CA GLU A 274 25.65 -2.66 19.77
C GLU A 274 25.77 -3.23 21.18
N LYS A 275 25.15 -2.57 22.15
CA LYS A 275 25.16 -3.00 23.57
C LYS A 275 24.41 -4.30 23.80
N ASP A 276 23.28 -4.53 23.10
CA ASP A 276 22.52 -5.77 23.15
C ASP A 276 23.38 -6.96 22.70
N GLY A 277 24.10 -6.81 21.60
CA GLY A 277 25.11 -7.74 21.09
C GLY A 277 24.59 -9.11 20.65
N SER A 278 23.28 -9.37 20.77
CA SER A 278 22.66 -10.63 20.29
C SER A 278 22.80 -10.77 18.77
N GLU A 279 22.64 -11.97 18.26
CA GLU A 279 22.67 -12.25 16.81
C GLU A 279 21.63 -11.40 16.05
N TRP A 280 20.43 -11.26 16.62
CA TRP A 280 19.39 -10.41 16.07
C TRP A 280 19.84 -8.94 16.02
N ALA A 281 20.38 -8.41 17.12
CA ALA A 281 20.82 -7.02 17.21
C ALA A 281 21.98 -6.73 16.25
N GLN A 282 22.97 -7.63 16.15
CA GLN A 282 24.07 -7.50 15.20
C GLN A 282 23.61 -7.55 13.75
N SER A 283 22.67 -8.44 13.43
CA SER A 283 22.08 -8.53 12.08
C SER A 283 21.29 -7.27 11.72
N THR A 284 20.52 -6.74 12.68
CA THR A 284 19.75 -5.50 12.53
C THR A 284 20.68 -4.30 12.34
N LEU A 285 21.75 -4.21 13.13
CA LEU A 285 22.77 -3.17 12.99
C LEU A 285 23.41 -3.17 11.60
N LYS A 286 23.85 -4.35 11.12
CA LYS A 286 24.39 -4.51 9.76
C LYS A 286 23.40 -4.10 8.67
N LEU A 287 22.12 -4.33 8.90
CA LEU A 287 21.07 -3.93 7.97
C LEU A 287 20.89 -2.41 7.95
N LEU A 288 20.80 -1.76 9.12
CA LEU A 288 20.63 -0.31 9.23
C LEU A 288 21.81 0.46 8.60
N HIS A 289 23.02 -0.04 8.71
CA HIS A 289 24.20 0.57 8.06
C HIS A 289 24.16 0.53 6.51
N LYS A 290 23.27 -0.23 5.90
CA LYS A 290 23.09 -0.24 4.44
C LYS A 290 22.06 0.78 3.96
N MET A 291 21.22 1.30 4.85
CA MET A 291 20.16 2.25 4.52
C MET A 291 20.72 3.66 4.35
N SER A 292 20.01 4.52 3.63
CA SER A 292 20.35 5.94 3.55
C SER A 292 20.33 6.56 4.94
N PRO A 293 21.45 7.20 5.40
CA PRO A 293 21.50 7.87 6.67
C PRO A 293 20.43 8.96 6.81
N THR A 294 20.22 9.76 5.76
CA THR A 294 19.17 10.78 5.73
C THR A 294 17.78 10.16 5.89
N SER A 295 17.51 9.06 5.15
CA SER A 295 16.22 8.35 5.23
C SER A 295 15.93 7.80 6.63
N LEU A 296 16.93 7.27 7.31
CA LEU A 296 16.75 6.76 8.69
C LEU A 296 16.32 7.88 9.64
N VAL A 297 17.02 9.03 9.63
CA VAL A 297 16.70 10.16 10.51
C VAL A 297 15.34 10.76 10.18
N VAL A 298 15.05 10.95 8.88
CA VAL A 298 13.74 11.44 8.42
C VAL A 298 12.61 10.50 8.85
N THR A 299 12.79 9.18 8.66
CA THR A 299 11.78 8.18 9.04
C THR A 299 11.50 8.20 10.53
N GLN A 300 12.51 8.25 11.39
CA GLN A 300 12.29 8.30 12.84
C GLN A 300 11.48 9.54 13.22
N LYS A 301 11.86 10.72 12.74
CA LYS A 301 11.15 11.98 13.00
C LYS A 301 9.72 11.97 12.42
N GLN A 302 9.55 11.44 11.21
CA GLN A 302 8.24 11.28 10.57
C GLN A 302 7.28 10.45 11.45
N LEU A 303 7.73 9.29 11.94
CA LEU A 303 6.89 8.42 12.76
C LEU A 303 6.55 9.03 14.11
N GLU A 304 7.51 9.76 14.71
CA GLU A 304 7.29 10.48 15.97
C GLU A 304 6.18 11.56 15.81
N LEU A 305 6.26 12.36 14.76
CA LEU A 305 5.27 13.40 14.46
C LEU A 305 3.94 12.80 14.05
N GLY A 306 3.96 11.83 13.15
CA GLY A 306 2.77 11.18 12.58
C GLY A 306 1.95 10.39 13.61
N ALA A 307 2.56 9.94 14.72
CA ALA A 307 1.85 9.34 15.84
C ALA A 307 0.75 10.24 16.43
N LYS A 308 0.92 11.56 16.30
CA LYS A 308 0.03 12.59 16.86
C LYS A 308 -0.87 13.26 15.80
N MET A 309 -0.74 12.87 14.53
CA MET A 309 -1.48 13.45 13.41
C MET A 309 -2.67 12.60 13.00
N ASP A 310 -3.68 13.21 12.39
CA ASP A 310 -4.63 12.49 11.56
C ASP A 310 -4.00 12.10 10.21
N LEU A 311 -4.69 11.24 9.46
CA LEU A 311 -4.15 10.73 8.19
C LEU A 311 -3.85 11.85 7.18
N LYS A 312 -4.75 12.81 6.99
CA LYS A 312 -4.55 13.89 6.01
C LYS A 312 -3.39 14.81 6.38
N THR A 313 -3.27 15.16 7.65
CA THR A 313 -2.15 15.96 8.15
C THR A 313 -0.83 15.21 7.97
N CYS A 314 -0.82 13.90 8.25
CA CYS A 314 0.35 13.05 8.01
C CYS A 314 0.72 13.02 6.51
N LEU A 315 -0.25 12.80 5.62
CA LEU A 315 -0.02 12.77 4.16
C LEU A 315 0.49 14.12 3.62
N ARG A 316 0.06 15.28 4.20
CA ARG A 316 0.63 16.58 3.84
C ARG A 316 2.11 16.69 4.23
N MET A 317 2.46 16.24 5.44
CA MET A 317 3.85 16.15 5.85
C MET A 317 4.64 15.24 4.91
N GLU A 318 4.13 14.06 4.61
CA GLU A 318 4.77 13.09 3.72
C GLU A 318 4.93 13.62 2.29
N TYR A 319 3.98 14.41 1.79
CA TYR A 319 4.10 15.06 0.49
C TYR A 319 5.32 16.00 0.43
N ARG A 320 5.54 16.83 1.46
CA ARG A 320 6.73 17.66 1.55
C ARG A 320 7.99 16.82 1.55
N LEU A 321 8.02 15.77 2.38
CA LEU A 321 9.15 14.83 2.45
C LEU A 321 9.41 14.18 1.09
N ALA A 322 8.39 13.67 0.41
CA ALA A 322 8.51 12.98 -0.88
C ALA A 322 9.07 13.90 -1.97
N VAL A 323 8.60 15.15 -2.04
CA VAL A 323 9.12 16.13 -3.01
C VAL A 323 10.57 16.51 -2.69
N HIS A 324 10.92 16.70 -1.41
CA HIS A 324 12.32 16.96 -1.03
C HIS A 324 13.23 15.77 -1.36
N HIS A 325 12.81 14.54 -1.10
CA HIS A 325 13.57 13.35 -1.50
C HIS A 325 13.70 13.21 -3.03
N ALA A 326 12.68 13.59 -3.80
CA ALA A 326 12.74 13.56 -5.26
C ALA A 326 13.74 14.57 -5.85
N ILE A 327 14.02 15.66 -5.12
CA ILE A 327 15.04 16.65 -5.49
C ILE A 327 16.43 16.21 -5.01
N ASP A 328 16.50 15.46 -3.93
CA ASP A 328 17.73 15.00 -3.28
C ASP A 328 18.41 13.85 -4.04
N SER A 329 19.70 13.63 -3.76
CA SER A 329 20.51 12.61 -4.45
C SER A 329 20.17 11.18 -4.06
N ASP A 330 19.85 10.93 -2.79
CA ASP A 330 19.77 9.57 -2.23
C ASP A 330 18.64 8.74 -2.84
N PHE A 331 17.49 9.35 -3.12
CA PHE A 331 16.39 8.62 -3.75
C PHE A 331 16.75 8.13 -5.16
N LYS A 332 17.38 8.99 -5.96
CA LYS A 332 17.85 8.62 -7.31
C LYS A 332 18.91 7.53 -7.22
N GLU A 333 19.88 7.68 -6.33
CA GLU A 333 20.98 6.72 -6.14
C GLU A 333 20.47 5.37 -5.64
N GLY A 334 19.58 5.35 -4.66
CA GLY A 334 19.01 4.11 -4.14
C GLY A 334 18.21 3.35 -5.20
N VAL A 335 17.38 4.05 -5.98
CA VAL A 335 16.65 3.45 -7.10
C VAL A 335 17.62 2.91 -8.15
N ARG A 336 18.69 3.67 -8.51
CA ARG A 336 19.76 3.17 -9.41
C ARG A 336 20.34 1.85 -8.89
N ALA A 337 20.82 1.87 -7.65
CA ALA A 337 21.56 0.75 -7.07
C ALA A 337 20.70 -0.52 -6.88
N LEU A 338 19.43 -0.38 -6.50
CA LEU A 338 18.58 -1.52 -6.15
C LEU A 338 17.68 -1.99 -7.31
N LEU A 339 17.22 -1.08 -8.17
CA LEU A 339 16.17 -1.39 -9.15
C LEU A 339 16.66 -1.32 -10.60
N ILE A 340 17.62 -0.44 -10.93
CA ILE A 340 18.12 -0.25 -12.29
C ILE A 340 19.38 -1.10 -12.51
N ASP A 341 20.51 -0.73 -11.92
CA ASP A 341 21.79 -1.41 -12.07
C ASP A 341 21.87 -2.72 -11.28
N ARG A 342 21.13 -2.79 -10.16
CA ARG A 342 21.05 -3.93 -9.25
C ARG A 342 22.39 -4.36 -8.65
N ASP A 343 23.32 -3.42 -8.56
CA ASP A 343 24.64 -3.64 -7.95
C ASP A 343 24.61 -3.74 -6.42
N GLN A 344 23.49 -3.33 -5.79
CA GLN A 344 23.26 -3.32 -4.33
C GLN A 344 24.31 -2.48 -3.57
N LYS A 345 24.89 -1.46 -4.22
CA LYS A 345 25.95 -0.61 -3.68
C LYS A 345 25.60 0.86 -3.82
N PRO A 346 24.59 1.35 -3.10
CA PRO A 346 24.25 2.77 -3.12
C PRO A 346 25.38 3.60 -2.49
N ARG A 347 25.62 4.80 -3.06
CA ARG A 347 26.58 5.78 -2.57
C ARG A 347 25.80 6.93 -1.94
N TRP A 348 25.45 6.76 -0.70
CA TRP A 348 24.66 7.75 0.03
C TRP A 348 25.39 9.08 0.24
N GLN A 349 24.65 10.18 0.28
CA GLN A 349 25.12 11.53 0.56
C GLN A 349 24.18 12.23 1.54
N PRO A 350 24.56 12.33 2.83
CA PRO A 350 25.85 11.97 3.47
C PRO A 350 26.08 10.45 3.54
N ALA A 351 27.35 10.04 3.67
CA ALA A 351 27.73 8.64 3.72
C ALA A 351 27.49 7.98 5.08
N SER A 352 27.37 8.77 6.14
CA SER A 352 27.18 8.30 7.52
C SER A 352 26.17 9.14 8.28
N LEU A 353 25.61 8.57 9.38
CA LEU A 353 24.68 9.30 10.27
C LEU A 353 25.33 10.54 10.89
N ALA A 354 26.61 10.46 11.26
CA ALA A 354 27.34 11.57 11.87
C ALA A 354 27.47 12.80 10.94
N GLU A 355 27.33 12.61 9.66
CA GLU A 355 27.39 13.67 8.63
C GLU A 355 26.00 14.21 8.26
N VAL A 356 24.90 13.64 8.80
CA VAL A 356 23.55 14.15 8.55
C VAL A 356 23.38 15.49 9.26
N ASP A 357 23.27 16.57 8.47
CA ASP A 357 23.03 17.90 9.00
C ASP A 357 21.58 18.00 9.54
N PRO A 358 21.38 18.32 10.82
CA PRO A 358 20.05 18.53 11.39
C PRO A 358 19.24 19.62 10.65
N ALA A 359 19.89 20.68 10.18
CA ALA A 359 19.23 21.75 9.42
C ALA A 359 18.69 21.26 8.08
N ARG A 360 19.41 20.32 7.43
CA ARG A 360 18.91 19.64 6.21
C ARG A 360 17.66 18.81 6.53
N VAL A 361 17.67 18.07 7.64
CA VAL A 361 16.50 17.27 8.06
C VAL A 361 15.30 18.18 8.33
N GLU A 362 15.48 19.28 9.07
CA GLU A 362 14.40 20.25 9.31
C GLU A 362 13.81 20.80 8.00
N LYS A 363 14.66 21.05 7.00
CA LYS A 363 14.21 21.52 5.68
C LYS A 363 13.27 20.53 5.00
N PHE A 364 13.49 19.22 5.16
CA PHE A 364 12.58 18.21 4.57
C PHE A 364 11.15 18.29 5.12
N PHE A 365 10.99 18.72 6.37
CA PHE A 365 9.68 18.90 7.02
C PHE A 365 9.08 20.30 6.77
N GLY A 366 9.90 21.22 6.28
CA GLY A 366 9.51 22.60 5.98
C GLY A 366 8.63 22.71 4.72
N PRO A 367 8.13 23.96 4.44
CA PRO A 367 7.41 24.25 3.22
C PRO A 367 8.25 23.95 1.97
N LEU A 368 7.60 23.59 0.87
CA LEU A 368 8.28 23.43 -0.41
C LEU A 368 8.78 24.76 -0.94
N PRO A 369 9.90 24.79 -1.74
CA PRO A 369 10.51 26.04 -2.22
C PRO A 369 9.57 26.93 -3.05
N ASP A 370 8.60 26.33 -3.74
CA ASP A 370 7.59 27.03 -4.55
C ASP A 370 6.28 27.29 -3.81
N GLY A 371 6.21 26.97 -2.49
CA GLY A 371 5.02 27.13 -1.67
C GLY A 371 3.88 26.16 -2.01
N SER A 372 4.12 25.16 -2.87
CA SER A 372 3.10 24.13 -3.16
C SER A 372 2.83 23.26 -1.95
N GLU A 373 1.56 22.86 -1.78
CA GLU A 373 1.11 21.99 -0.70
C GLU A 373 0.13 20.95 -1.23
N LEU A 374 0.01 19.82 -0.53
CA LEU A 374 -1.01 18.82 -0.84
C LEU A 374 -2.38 19.32 -0.42
N VAL A 375 -3.27 19.47 -1.40
CA VAL A 375 -4.68 19.89 -1.20
C VAL A 375 -5.58 18.70 -1.53
N PHE A 376 -6.49 18.38 -0.62
CA PHE A 376 -7.52 17.35 -0.83
C PHE A 376 -8.80 17.99 -1.38
N GLU A 377 -9.62 17.23 -2.09
CA GLU A 377 -10.85 17.74 -2.71
C GLU A 377 -11.83 18.38 -1.71
N ASP A 378 -11.90 17.84 -0.50
CA ASP A 378 -12.77 18.32 0.58
C ASP A 378 -12.15 19.43 1.45
N ASP A 379 -10.94 19.88 1.11
CA ASP A 379 -10.34 21.02 1.78
C ASP A 379 -11.06 22.32 1.39
N PRO A 380 -11.25 23.29 2.32
CA PRO A 380 -11.87 24.57 2.02
C PRO A 380 -11.18 25.36 0.89
N ALA A 381 -9.88 25.18 0.74
CA ALA A 381 -9.06 25.83 -0.30
C ALA A 381 -9.06 25.09 -1.64
N SER A 382 -9.74 23.94 -1.75
CA SER A 382 -9.77 23.16 -2.99
C SER A 382 -10.39 23.94 -4.14
N PRO A 383 -9.79 23.87 -5.37
CA PRO A 383 -10.38 24.47 -6.56
C PRO A 383 -11.80 23.98 -6.86
N THR A 384 -12.11 22.74 -6.54
CA THR A 384 -13.45 22.14 -6.70
C THR A 384 -14.50 22.78 -5.76
N ASN A 385 -14.11 23.21 -4.56
CA ASN A 385 -15.01 23.89 -3.64
C ASN A 385 -15.21 25.38 -3.99
N LYS A 386 -14.23 26.03 -4.67
CA LYS A 386 -14.37 27.42 -5.15
C LYS A 386 -15.33 27.56 -6.33
N ALA A 387 -15.59 26.49 -7.07
CA ALA A 387 -16.54 26.49 -8.19
C ALA A 387 -18.02 26.34 -7.73
N ASN A 388 -18.25 26.03 -6.46
CA ASN A 388 -19.58 25.82 -5.86
C ASN A 388 -19.97 26.94 -4.86
N LEU A 389 -19.17 28.00 -4.73
CA LEU A 389 -19.46 29.25 -4.01
C LEU A 389 -19.64 30.40 -5.00
#